data_16b879a35637c19a1e6c3020a4aa0c71
#
_entry.id   16b879a35637c19a1e6c3020a4aa0c71
#
_cell.length_a   1.000
_cell.length_b   1.000
_cell.length_c   1.000
_cell.angle_alpha   90.00
_cell.angle_beta   90.00
_cell.angle_gamma   90.00
#
_symmetry.space_group_name_H-M   'P 1'
#
loop_
_entity.id
_entity.type
_entity.pdbx_description
1 polymer ?
#
loop_
_entity_poly.entity_id
_entity_poly.type
_entity_poly.pdbx_seq_one_letter_code
_entity_poly.pdbx_strand_id
1 'polypeptide(L)'
;MSEVRNLICTAVLGVVSASAVFGEELRNGTFYPLERVPTELIARASAGMPVRFVLEENGTTGYRWEIDSNTNECVVLVEHRGASAADGLAGAPGRMSVVVTSKVQTPARVEFRYRRPWEKGVKPVKSVRFILYTAADKVASPLYPDTAVNRLLKEECAKRDIVIIDWHLHIRGGMTPEMAVEREKASGIRSSAMENHGCEWEIFDNARLKAFASRARQANPGMPVGIQVNDRDWFREIDAETRAKFDYILADTMIMGKLPDGRDNRLWMVKTVDDADAWMECYMAHNLQILDEPISILANPTYLPEPLTAEYDRLWTEDRMRQLIAKAVKHGIALEIQAGSPYPRPKFLRLAKEMGAKFSFGTNNFDLTPKDLSRWLEAITWLDLKGSDIWTPSDLKR
;
A
#
# COMPACT_ATOMS: atom_id res chain seq x y z
N MET A 1 8.52 -33.09 -35.88
CA MET A 1 8.27 -31.68 -35.46
C MET A 1 6.81 -31.38 -35.11
N SER A 2 5.91 -32.38 -35.11
CA SER A 2 4.48 -32.22 -34.75
C SER A 2 4.11 -32.64 -33.30
N GLU A 3 4.96 -33.41 -32.64
CA GLU A 3 4.66 -33.94 -31.29
C GLU A 3 4.98 -33.00 -30.14
N VAL A 4 5.83 -32.01 -30.35
CA VAL A 4 6.16 -31.01 -29.29
C VAL A 4 5.05 -29.95 -29.09
N ARG A 5 4.14 -29.81 -30.05
CA ARG A 5 3.04 -28.83 -29.96
C ARG A 5 1.87 -29.28 -29.07
N ASN A 6 1.69 -30.59 -28.89
CA ASN A 6 0.54 -31.12 -28.15
C ASN A 6 0.77 -31.29 -26.63
N LEU A 7 2.02 -31.22 -26.16
CA LEU A 7 2.31 -31.37 -24.72
C LEU A 7 2.13 -30.08 -23.92
N ILE A 8 1.93 -28.93 -24.59
CA ILE A 8 1.82 -27.61 -23.93
C ILE A 8 0.38 -27.30 -23.53
N CYS A 9 -0.62 -28.00 -24.06
CA CYS A 9 -2.03 -27.62 -23.84
C CYS A 9 -2.74 -28.28 -22.64
N THR A 10 -2.16 -29.30 -22.00
CA THR A 10 -2.91 -30.08 -21.00
C THR A 10 -2.47 -29.88 -19.52
N ALA A 11 -1.49 -29.02 -19.26
CA ALA A 11 -0.99 -28.77 -17.90
C ALA A 11 -1.40 -27.40 -17.32
N VAL A 12 -2.52 -26.82 -17.76
CA VAL A 12 -2.88 -25.40 -17.47
C VAL A 12 -3.99 -25.25 -16.41
N LEU A 13 -4.22 -26.21 -15.53
CA LEU A 13 -5.21 -26.08 -14.44
C LEU A 13 -4.57 -26.17 -13.04
N GLY A 14 -3.40 -25.54 -12.88
CA GLY A 14 -2.90 -25.18 -11.55
C GLY A 14 -2.90 -23.67 -11.46
N VAL A 15 -3.85 -23.08 -10.75
CA VAL A 15 -3.85 -21.65 -10.43
C VAL A 15 -2.64 -21.40 -9.52
N VAL A 16 -1.51 -21.02 -10.11
CA VAL A 16 -0.39 -20.48 -9.35
C VAL A 16 -0.72 -19.01 -9.10
N SER A 17 -1.13 -18.67 -7.89
CA SER A 17 -1.16 -17.28 -7.45
C SER A 17 0.29 -16.82 -7.30
N ALA A 18 0.83 -16.14 -8.31
CA ALA A 18 2.08 -15.41 -8.18
C ALA A 18 1.77 -14.07 -7.54
N SER A 19 2.39 -13.77 -6.40
CA SER A 19 2.26 -12.48 -5.71
C SER A 19 3.48 -11.64 -6.00
N ALA A 20 3.29 -10.40 -6.43
CA ALA A 20 4.37 -9.44 -6.68
C ALA A 20 4.82 -8.78 -5.38
N VAL A 21 6.11 -8.50 -5.25
CA VAL A 21 6.78 -8.07 -4.01
C VAL A 21 7.43 -6.70 -4.11
N PHE A 22 7.80 -6.21 -5.28
CA PHE A 22 8.18 -4.81 -5.54
C PHE A 22 7.69 -4.44 -6.94
N GLY A 23 6.86 -3.41 -7.05
CA GLY A 23 6.22 -3.09 -8.30
C GLY A 23 4.84 -3.74 -8.42
N GLU A 24 4.33 -3.81 -9.60
CA GLU A 24 2.99 -4.31 -9.90
C GLU A 24 2.90 -5.83 -9.70
N GLU A 25 1.82 -6.32 -9.07
CA GLU A 25 1.58 -7.75 -8.88
C GLU A 25 1.54 -8.46 -10.24
N LEU A 26 2.46 -9.39 -10.45
CA LEU A 26 2.46 -10.18 -11.66
C LEU A 26 1.40 -11.28 -11.60
N ARG A 27 0.24 -11.04 -12.18
CA ARG A 27 -0.71 -12.11 -12.48
C ARG A 27 -0.20 -12.88 -13.71
N ASN A 28 -0.29 -14.18 -13.67
CA ASN A 28 0.14 -15.03 -14.78
C ASN A 28 -0.59 -14.63 -16.07
N GLY A 29 0.14 -14.21 -17.10
CA GLY A 29 -0.40 -13.71 -18.34
C GLY A 29 -0.65 -12.21 -18.43
N THR A 30 -0.28 -11.42 -17.42
CA THR A 30 -0.46 -9.95 -17.43
C THR A 30 0.26 -9.31 -18.62
N PHE A 31 -0.45 -8.40 -19.28
CA PHE A 31 0.07 -7.53 -20.33
C PHE A 31 0.46 -6.17 -19.76
N TYR A 32 1.67 -5.73 -20.05
CA TYR A 32 2.20 -4.42 -19.64
C TYR A 32 2.36 -3.50 -20.85
N PRO A 33 1.50 -2.46 -20.98
CA PRO A 33 1.70 -1.39 -21.97
C PRO A 33 3.04 -0.71 -21.76
N LEU A 34 3.72 -0.31 -22.83
CA LEU A 34 5.06 0.25 -22.78
C LEU A 34 5.18 1.43 -21.80
N GLU A 35 4.18 2.29 -21.75
CA GLU A 35 4.12 3.45 -20.86
C GLU A 35 3.95 3.09 -19.37
N ARG A 36 3.39 1.91 -19.06
CA ARG A 36 3.09 1.43 -17.71
C ARG A 36 3.99 0.29 -17.24
N VAL A 37 5.04 -0.05 -17.99
CA VAL A 37 6.00 -1.07 -17.54
C VAL A 37 6.70 -0.56 -16.28
N PRO A 38 6.58 -1.26 -15.13
CA PRO A 38 7.24 -0.87 -13.89
C PRO A 38 8.76 -1.15 -13.97
N THR A 39 9.53 -0.54 -13.08
CA THR A 39 10.98 -0.78 -13.01
C THR A 39 11.33 -2.15 -12.44
N GLU A 40 10.41 -2.74 -11.67
CA GLU A 40 10.59 -4.04 -11.06
C GLU A 40 9.29 -4.83 -11.05
N LEU A 41 9.38 -6.11 -11.45
CA LEU A 41 8.30 -7.11 -11.42
C LEU A 41 8.73 -8.26 -10.53
N ILE A 42 7.89 -8.64 -9.59
CA ILE A 42 8.21 -9.75 -8.69
C ILE A 42 7.09 -10.76 -8.66
N ALA A 43 7.45 -12.03 -8.71
CA ALA A 43 6.54 -13.14 -8.66
C ALA A 43 7.00 -14.21 -7.67
N ARG A 44 6.06 -14.98 -7.14
CA ARG A 44 6.31 -16.20 -6.38
C ARG A 44 5.68 -17.38 -7.10
N ALA A 45 6.43 -18.46 -7.24
CA ALA A 45 5.95 -19.72 -7.80
C ALA A 45 6.73 -20.89 -7.20
N SER A 46 6.15 -22.08 -7.21
CA SER A 46 6.88 -23.29 -6.85
C SER A 46 8.02 -23.54 -7.85
N ALA A 47 9.11 -24.16 -7.40
CA ALA A 47 10.19 -24.55 -8.30
C ALA A 47 9.66 -25.39 -9.48
N GLY A 48 10.11 -25.06 -10.68
CA GLY A 48 9.63 -25.69 -11.92
C GLY A 48 8.32 -25.16 -12.49
N MET A 49 7.60 -24.29 -11.78
CA MET A 49 6.37 -23.68 -12.29
C MET A 49 6.67 -22.42 -13.12
N PRO A 50 6.12 -22.32 -14.34
CA PRO A 50 6.36 -21.17 -15.21
C PRO A 50 5.52 -19.96 -14.80
N VAL A 51 6.15 -18.80 -14.75
CA VAL A 51 5.50 -17.49 -14.64
C VAL A 51 5.54 -16.81 -16.00
N ARG A 52 4.39 -16.28 -16.44
CA ARG A 52 4.22 -15.68 -17.77
C ARG A 52 3.79 -14.23 -17.65
N PHE A 53 4.33 -13.38 -18.52
CA PHE A 53 3.88 -12.00 -18.70
C PHE A 53 4.19 -11.53 -20.11
N VAL A 54 3.61 -10.39 -20.50
CA VAL A 54 3.76 -9.83 -21.84
C VAL A 54 4.17 -8.37 -21.73
N LEU A 55 5.24 -7.98 -22.39
CA LEU A 55 5.69 -6.61 -22.52
C LEU A 55 5.33 -6.07 -23.91
N GLU A 56 4.72 -4.89 -23.95
CA GLU A 56 4.51 -4.22 -25.23
C GLU A 56 5.84 -3.73 -25.81
N GLU A 57 6.01 -3.83 -27.11
CA GLU A 57 7.17 -3.32 -27.83
C GLU A 57 6.77 -2.65 -29.14
N ASN A 58 7.56 -1.70 -29.61
CA ASN A 58 7.31 -1.03 -30.89
C ASN A 58 8.43 -1.38 -31.89
N GLY A 59 8.31 -2.55 -32.50
CA GLY A 59 9.28 -3.05 -33.46
C GLY A 59 9.41 -2.19 -34.74
N THR A 60 8.39 -1.39 -35.09
CA THR A 60 8.43 -0.50 -36.25
C THR A 60 9.40 0.67 -36.09
N THR A 61 9.67 1.06 -34.83
CA THR A 61 10.69 2.07 -34.49
C THR A 61 12.07 1.47 -34.26
N GLY A 62 12.18 0.14 -34.36
CA GLY A 62 13.40 -0.64 -34.10
C GLY A 62 13.67 -0.91 -32.63
N TYR A 63 12.84 -0.42 -31.71
CA TYR A 63 12.97 -0.71 -30.29
C TYR A 63 12.41 -2.08 -29.93
N ARG A 64 13.17 -2.84 -29.15
CA ARG A 64 12.79 -4.18 -28.66
C ARG A 64 13.22 -4.36 -27.22
N TRP A 65 12.50 -5.24 -26.53
CA TRP A 65 12.96 -5.78 -25.26
C TRP A 65 14.01 -6.86 -25.49
N GLU A 66 15.11 -6.79 -24.78
CA GLU A 66 16.17 -7.80 -24.80
C GLU A 66 16.47 -8.22 -23.36
N ILE A 67 16.87 -9.46 -23.18
CA ILE A 67 17.44 -9.92 -21.90
C ILE A 67 18.85 -9.34 -21.80
N ASP A 68 19.10 -8.57 -20.76
CA ASP A 68 20.42 -8.00 -20.48
C ASP A 68 21.23 -8.93 -19.58
N SER A 69 20.59 -9.46 -18.53
CA SER A 69 21.20 -10.43 -17.64
C SER A 69 20.16 -11.40 -17.11
N ASN A 70 20.58 -12.60 -16.80
CA ASN A 70 19.78 -13.56 -16.07
C ASN A 70 20.68 -14.38 -15.13
N THR A 71 20.11 -14.87 -14.01
CA THR A 71 20.81 -15.84 -13.16
C THR A 71 20.73 -17.22 -13.79
N ASN A 72 21.80 -18.02 -13.67
CA ASN A 72 21.91 -19.34 -14.28
C ASN A 72 20.88 -20.37 -13.77
N GLU A 73 20.16 -20.01 -12.70
CA GLU A 73 19.16 -20.87 -12.04
C GLU A 73 17.79 -20.81 -12.72
N CYS A 74 17.59 -19.92 -13.69
CA CYS A 74 16.29 -19.82 -14.38
C CYS A 74 16.40 -20.08 -15.88
N VAL A 75 15.32 -20.61 -16.43
CA VAL A 75 15.07 -20.69 -17.86
C VAL A 75 14.14 -19.56 -18.25
N VAL A 76 14.56 -18.76 -19.23
CA VAL A 76 13.76 -17.68 -19.79
C VAL A 76 13.46 -17.99 -21.22
N LEU A 77 12.19 -18.10 -21.55
CA LEU A 77 11.72 -18.25 -22.94
C LEU A 77 11.06 -16.94 -23.34
N VAL A 78 11.45 -16.41 -24.48
CA VAL A 78 10.87 -15.19 -25.05
C VAL A 78 10.35 -15.45 -26.45
N GLU A 79 9.20 -14.87 -26.77
CA GLU A 79 8.62 -14.89 -28.11
C GLU A 79 8.21 -13.45 -28.48
N HIS A 80 8.78 -12.95 -29.57
CA HIS A 80 8.39 -11.64 -30.14
C HIS A 80 7.32 -11.84 -31.19
N ARG A 81 6.22 -11.12 -31.06
CA ARG A 81 5.16 -11.06 -32.08
C ARG A 81 5.01 -9.62 -32.55
N GLY A 82 5.27 -9.38 -33.80
CA GLY A 82 4.94 -8.11 -34.45
C GLY A 82 3.43 -7.85 -34.44
N ALA A 83 3.03 -6.62 -34.78
CA ALA A 83 1.63 -6.30 -34.98
C ALA A 83 1.04 -7.22 -36.04
N SER A 84 -0.16 -7.75 -35.78
CA SER A 84 -0.86 -8.57 -36.76
C SER A 84 -1.25 -7.70 -37.97
N ALA A 85 -1.03 -8.20 -39.19
CA ALA A 85 -1.54 -7.58 -40.41
C ALA A 85 -3.07 -7.43 -40.41
N ALA A 86 -3.77 -8.17 -39.55
CA ALA A 86 -5.22 -8.04 -39.36
C ALA A 86 -5.66 -6.74 -38.66
N ASP A 87 -4.75 -6.06 -37.96
CA ASP A 87 -5.07 -4.81 -37.24
C ASP A 87 -5.00 -3.56 -38.15
N GLY A 88 -4.63 -3.71 -39.42
CA GLY A 88 -4.77 -2.73 -40.52
C GLY A 88 -4.01 -1.39 -40.36
N LEU A 89 -3.26 -1.21 -39.29
CA LEU A 89 -2.56 0.03 -38.97
C LEU A 89 -1.04 -0.18 -39.04
N ALA A 90 -0.39 0.46 -40.00
CA ALA A 90 1.07 0.56 -40.03
C ALA A 90 1.53 1.27 -38.73
N GLY A 91 2.37 0.59 -37.95
CA GLY A 91 2.88 1.14 -36.67
C GLY A 91 2.21 0.61 -35.40
N ALA A 92 1.29 -0.34 -35.51
CA ALA A 92 0.69 -0.97 -34.34
C ALA A 92 1.78 -1.63 -33.44
N PRO A 93 1.65 -1.54 -32.10
CA PRO A 93 2.64 -2.11 -31.19
C PRO A 93 2.66 -3.64 -31.25
N GLY A 94 3.86 -4.19 -31.23
CA GLY A 94 4.11 -5.61 -31.07
C GLY A 94 4.13 -6.01 -29.59
N ARG A 95 4.42 -7.30 -29.34
CA ARG A 95 4.44 -7.88 -27.98
C ARG A 95 5.59 -8.84 -27.83
N MET A 96 6.30 -8.77 -26.70
CA MET A 96 7.21 -9.79 -26.24
C MET A 96 6.55 -10.62 -25.13
N SER A 97 6.27 -11.88 -25.41
CA SER A 97 5.82 -12.84 -24.42
C SER A 97 7.02 -13.44 -23.70
N VAL A 98 6.97 -13.42 -22.38
CA VAL A 98 8.05 -13.92 -21.51
C VAL A 98 7.51 -15.05 -20.65
N VAL A 99 8.28 -16.14 -20.57
CA VAL A 99 8.04 -17.25 -19.63
C VAL A 99 9.32 -17.45 -18.83
N VAL A 100 9.24 -17.31 -17.51
CA VAL A 100 10.37 -17.56 -16.61
C VAL A 100 10.05 -18.74 -15.72
N THR A 101 10.99 -19.69 -15.64
CA THR A 101 10.89 -20.88 -14.79
C THR A 101 12.18 -21.03 -14.00
N SER A 102 12.10 -21.00 -12.67
CA SER A 102 13.24 -21.32 -11.82
C SER A 102 13.32 -22.83 -11.56
N LYS A 103 14.53 -23.38 -11.66
CA LYS A 103 14.81 -24.80 -11.38
C LYS A 103 15.25 -25.04 -9.93
N VAL A 104 15.57 -23.98 -9.21
CA VAL A 104 16.14 -24.02 -7.86
C VAL A 104 15.29 -23.19 -6.92
N GLN A 105 15.53 -23.35 -5.63
CA GLN A 105 14.81 -22.65 -4.56
C GLN A 105 15.43 -21.29 -4.21
N THR A 106 16.33 -20.75 -5.04
CA THR A 106 16.92 -19.42 -4.88
C THR A 106 16.23 -18.41 -5.80
N PRO A 107 16.18 -17.12 -5.42
CA PRO A 107 15.58 -16.11 -6.28
C PRO A 107 16.23 -16.05 -7.65
N ALA A 108 15.43 -16.25 -8.69
CA ALA A 108 15.87 -16.05 -10.07
C ALA A 108 15.66 -14.60 -10.46
N ARG A 109 16.67 -13.97 -11.07
CA ARG A 109 16.64 -12.58 -11.51
C ARG A 109 16.85 -12.51 -13.01
N VAL A 110 16.01 -11.73 -13.68
CA VAL A 110 16.13 -11.45 -15.11
C VAL A 110 15.98 -9.95 -15.32
N GLU A 111 16.92 -9.35 -16.01
CA GLU A 111 16.86 -7.95 -16.38
C GLU A 111 16.55 -7.81 -17.85
N PHE A 112 15.51 -7.05 -18.18
CA PHE A 112 15.12 -6.73 -19.54
C PHE A 112 15.38 -5.26 -19.81
N ARG A 113 15.89 -4.97 -21.04
CA ARG A 113 16.17 -3.62 -21.51
C ARG A 113 15.41 -3.34 -22.80
N TYR A 114 14.74 -2.21 -22.87
CA TYR A 114 14.05 -1.73 -24.06
C TYR A 114 14.95 -0.74 -24.78
N ARG A 115 15.52 -1.19 -25.92
CA ARG A 115 16.48 -0.42 -26.71
C ARG A 115 16.47 -0.85 -28.19
N ARG A 116 17.20 -0.12 -29.02
CA ARG A 116 17.56 -0.56 -30.35
C ARG A 116 18.82 -1.43 -30.28
N PRO A 117 18.80 -2.69 -30.75
CA PRO A 117 19.93 -3.63 -30.59
C PRO A 117 21.24 -3.17 -31.22
N TRP A 118 21.16 -2.36 -32.26
CA TRP A 118 22.34 -1.83 -32.98
C TRP A 118 22.97 -0.59 -32.33
N GLU A 119 22.28 0.10 -31.42
CA GLU A 119 22.80 1.27 -30.72
C GLU A 119 23.66 0.86 -29.53
N LYS A 120 24.94 0.59 -29.78
CA LYS A 120 25.87 0.19 -28.71
C LYS A 120 26.23 1.39 -27.84
N GLY A 121 26.24 1.19 -26.50
CA GLY A 121 26.65 2.23 -25.54
C GLY A 121 25.57 3.27 -25.21
N VAL A 122 24.41 3.20 -25.84
CA VAL A 122 23.27 4.07 -25.52
C VAL A 122 22.47 3.50 -24.35
N LYS A 123 22.08 4.34 -23.39
CA LYS A 123 21.21 3.93 -22.28
C LYS A 123 19.88 3.41 -22.83
N PRO A 124 19.36 2.30 -22.28
CA PRO A 124 18.03 1.83 -22.65
C PRO A 124 16.95 2.87 -22.31
N VAL A 125 15.92 2.96 -23.11
CA VAL A 125 14.78 3.85 -22.87
C VAL A 125 14.00 3.43 -21.63
N LYS A 126 13.91 2.11 -21.41
CA LYS A 126 13.35 1.49 -20.20
C LYS A 126 14.14 0.25 -19.82
N SER A 127 14.09 -0.06 -18.53
CA SER A 127 14.56 -1.34 -17.99
C SER A 127 13.53 -1.88 -17.01
N VAL A 128 13.36 -3.19 -16.99
CA VAL A 128 12.54 -3.88 -15.99
C VAL A 128 13.33 -5.03 -15.40
N ARG A 129 13.37 -5.11 -14.09
CA ARG A 129 13.95 -6.24 -13.35
C ARG A 129 12.83 -7.17 -12.95
N PHE A 130 12.90 -8.41 -13.37
CA PHE A 130 12.01 -9.48 -12.93
C PHE A 130 12.72 -10.33 -11.89
N ILE A 131 12.04 -10.58 -10.75
CA ILE A 131 12.54 -11.43 -9.67
C ILE A 131 11.50 -12.52 -9.40
N LEU A 132 11.88 -13.78 -9.56
CA LEU A 132 11.05 -14.92 -9.24
C LEU A 132 11.56 -15.59 -7.96
N TYR A 133 10.73 -15.54 -6.92
CA TYR A 133 10.95 -16.27 -5.68
C TYR A 133 10.27 -17.62 -5.73
N THR A 134 10.94 -18.66 -5.27
CA THR A 134 10.32 -19.98 -5.10
C THR A 134 9.72 -20.14 -3.71
N ALA A 135 8.72 -20.98 -3.57
CA ALA A 135 7.96 -21.14 -2.33
C ALA A 135 8.79 -21.61 -1.11
N ALA A 136 9.99 -22.12 -1.35
CA ALA A 136 10.92 -22.54 -0.29
C ALA A 136 11.91 -21.44 0.12
N ASP A 137 11.96 -20.32 -0.60
CA ASP A 137 12.81 -19.21 -0.23
C ASP A 137 12.29 -18.63 1.10
N LYS A 138 12.96 -18.98 2.19
CA LYS A 138 12.91 -18.17 3.41
C LYS A 138 13.61 -16.86 3.07
N VAL A 139 12.91 -15.99 2.40
CA VAL A 139 13.39 -14.66 2.14
C VAL A 139 13.48 -14.00 3.50
N ALA A 140 14.70 -13.70 3.95
CA ALA A 140 14.91 -12.50 4.77
C ALA A 140 14.39 -11.37 3.87
N SER A 141 13.12 -11.04 4.03
CA SER A 141 12.34 -10.36 3.01
C SER A 141 12.96 -8.98 2.77
N PRO A 142 13.45 -8.65 1.57
CA PRO A 142 13.82 -7.27 1.26
C PRO A 142 12.61 -6.32 1.39
N LEU A 143 11.36 -6.87 1.47
CA LEU A 143 10.14 -6.13 1.73
C LEU A 143 10.12 -5.43 3.08
N TYR A 144 10.82 -5.99 4.06
CA TYR A 144 10.74 -5.52 5.44
C TYR A 144 12.14 -5.55 6.06
N PRO A 145 13.06 -4.70 5.57
CA PRO A 145 14.41 -4.69 6.10
C PRO A 145 14.37 -4.35 7.60
N ASP A 146 15.11 -5.10 8.40
CA ASP A 146 15.42 -4.69 9.76
C ASP A 146 16.41 -3.53 9.73
N THR A 147 15.90 -2.32 9.44
CA THR A 147 16.71 -1.12 9.31
C THR A 147 17.27 -0.67 10.67
N ALA A 148 18.31 0.15 10.66
CA ALA A 148 18.80 0.79 11.89
C ALA A 148 17.68 1.60 12.57
N VAL A 149 16.82 2.27 11.81
CA VAL A 149 15.66 3.00 12.32
C VAL A 149 14.68 2.06 13.03
N ASN A 150 14.36 0.91 12.45
CA ASN A 150 13.44 -0.06 13.06
C ASN A 150 14.02 -0.64 14.36
N ARG A 151 15.33 -0.89 14.43
CA ARG A 151 15.99 -1.34 15.66
C ARG A 151 15.92 -0.29 16.76
N LEU A 152 16.31 0.97 16.45
CA LEU A 152 16.22 2.08 17.38
C LEU A 152 14.78 2.35 17.83
N LEU A 153 13.82 2.27 16.91
CA LEU A 153 12.40 2.43 17.23
C LEU A 153 11.94 1.38 18.25
N LYS A 154 12.30 0.11 18.05
CA LYS A 154 11.98 -0.97 19.00
C LYS A 154 12.62 -0.75 20.38
N GLU A 155 13.89 -0.32 20.40
CA GLU A 155 14.60 -0.01 21.66
C GLU A 155 13.92 1.14 22.42
N GLU A 156 13.57 2.22 21.71
CA GLU A 156 12.89 3.37 22.32
C GLU A 156 11.47 3.03 22.78
N CYS A 157 10.75 2.20 22.04
CA CYS A 157 9.45 1.69 22.45
C CYS A 157 9.55 0.83 23.73
N ALA A 158 10.53 -0.07 23.81
CA ALA A 158 10.74 -0.91 24.98
C ALA A 158 11.06 -0.09 26.25
N LYS A 159 11.90 0.95 26.12
CA LYS A 159 12.23 1.87 27.25
C LYS A 159 11.01 2.65 27.77
N ARG A 160 9.96 2.81 26.97
CA ARG A 160 8.78 3.62 27.23
C ARG A 160 7.49 2.83 27.40
N ASP A 161 7.60 1.51 27.47
CA ASP A 161 6.46 0.58 27.56
C ASP A 161 5.43 0.79 26.41
N ILE A 162 5.93 1.08 25.20
CA ILE A 162 5.12 1.28 24.00
C ILE A 162 5.02 -0.03 23.24
N VAL A 163 3.79 -0.51 23.06
CA VAL A 163 3.48 -1.56 22.08
C VAL A 163 3.21 -0.88 20.73
N ILE A 164 4.17 -1.01 19.81
CA ILE A 164 4.04 -0.38 18.50
C ILE A 164 3.30 -1.30 17.52
N ILE A 165 2.23 -0.76 16.95
CA ILE A 165 1.38 -1.43 15.96
C ILE A 165 1.16 -0.47 14.81
N ASP A 166 1.31 -0.96 13.58
CA ASP A 166 0.91 -0.24 12.37
C ASP A 166 -0.60 -0.41 12.18
N TRP A 167 -1.36 0.61 12.57
CA TRP A 167 -2.83 0.61 12.50
C TRP A 167 -3.37 0.99 11.14
N HIS A 168 -2.52 1.45 10.20
CA HIS A 168 -2.94 1.94 8.90
C HIS A 168 -2.23 1.17 7.77
N LEU A 169 -2.35 -0.15 7.81
CA LEU A 169 -1.79 -1.05 6.81
C LEU A 169 -2.91 -1.65 5.96
N HIS A 170 -3.03 -1.20 4.71
CA HIS A 170 -4.01 -1.72 3.77
C HIS A 170 -3.63 -3.09 3.23
N ILE A 171 -4.59 -4.01 3.20
CA ILE A 171 -4.45 -5.33 2.59
C ILE A 171 -4.86 -5.25 1.11
N ARG A 172 -4.05 -4.54 0.33
CA ARG A 172 -4.24 -4.31 -1.11
C ARG A 172 -2.92 -4.04 -1.80
N GLY A 173 -2.92 -3.79 -3.12
CA GLY A 173 -1.71 -3.48 -3.88
C GLY A 173 -0.65 -4.58 -3.79
N GLY A 174 -1.08 -5.84 -3.70
CA GLY A 174 -0.20 -7.00 -3.52
C GLY A 174 0.02 -7.41 -2.06
N MET A 175 -0.32 -6.59 -1.07
CA MET A 175 -0.25 -6.96 0.34
C MET A 175 -1.35 -7.96 0.69
N THR A 176 -0.98 -9.05 1.36
CA THR A 176 -1.90 -10.04 1.91
C THR A 176 -1.79 -10.12 3.43
N PRO A 177 -2.77 -10.69 4.14
CA PRO A 177 -2.66 -10.90 5.58
C PRO A 177 -1.43 -11.72 5.98
N GLU A 178 -1.08 -12.75 5.20
CA GLU A 178 0.09 -13.59 5.42
C GLU A 178 1.39 -12.78 5.28
N MET A 179 1.44 -11.88 4.30
CA MET A 179 2.59 -10.98 4.13
C MET A 179 2.69 -9.95 5.26
N ALA A 180 1.57 -9.49 5.81
CA ALA A 180 1.57 -8.63 7.00
C ALA A 180 2.15 -9.37 8.22
N VAL A 181 1.86 -10.68 8.37
CA VAL A 181 2.49 -11.53 9.39
C VAL A 181 4.00 -11.68 9.16
N GLU A 182 4.43 -11.91 7.91
CA GLU A 182 5.85 -11.98 7.56
C GLU A 182 6.56 -10.66 7.83
N ARG A 183 5.92 -9.53 7.50
CA ARG A 183 6.41 -8.19 7.82
C ARG A 183 6.61 -8.00 9.31
N GLU A 184 5.64 -8.39 10.13
CA GLU A 184 5.75 -8.33 11.59
C GLU A 184 6.94 -9.15 12.10
N LYS A 185 7.10 -10.38 11.63
CA LYS A 185 8.23 -11.25 12.00
C LYS A 185 9.58 -10.66 11.61
N ALA A 186 9.68 -10.05 10.44
CA ALA A 186 10.93 -9.49 9.94
C ALA A 186 11.30 -8.16 10.61
N SER A 187 10.34 -7.26 10.78
CA SER A 187 10.57 -5.92 11.35
C SER A 187 10.50 -5.90 12.90
N GLY A 188 9.77 -6.84 13.50
CA GLY A 188 9.42 -6.80 14.92
C GLY A 188 8.37 -5.74 15.27
N ILE A 189 7.71 -5.16 14.26
CA ILE A 189 6.64 -4.17 14.43
C ILE A 189 5.32 -4.86 14.09
N ARG A 190 4.39 -4.89 15.04
CA ARG A 190 3.10 -5.53 14.84
C ARG A 190 2.34 -4.87 13.68
N SER A 191 1.67 -5.70 12.91
CA SER A 191 0.87 -5.28 11.76
C SER A 191 -0.60 -5.51 12.05
N SER A 192 -1.45 -4.54 11.69
CA SER A 192 -2.87 -4.77 11.53
C SER A 192 -3.19 -5.18 10.10
N ALA A 193 -4.42 -5.60 9.85
CA ALA A 193 -4.98 -5.77 8.53
C ALA A 193 -6.18 -4.83 8.39
N MET A 194 -6.18 -3.98 7.36
CA MET A 194 -7.24 -3.01 7.17
C MET A 194 -7.69 -2.96 5.70
N GLU A 195 -8.99 -2.75 5.50
CA GLU A 195 -9.57 -2.46 4.19
C GLU A 195 -10.49 -1.26 4.25
N ASN A 196 -10.75 -0.69 3.08
CA ASN A 196 -11.60 0.48 2.96
C ASN A 196 -13.07 0.08 2.82
N HIS A 197 -13.94 0.96 3.35
CA HIS A 197 -15.37 0.95 3.09
C HIS A 197 -15.83 2.35 2.66
N GLY A 198 -16.77 2.37 1.72
CA GLY A 198 -17.32 3.61 1.17
C GLY A 198 -16.49 4.18 0.03
N CYS A 199 -17.07 5.15 -0.67
CA CYS A 199 -16.53 5.70 -1.89
C CYS A 199 -16.37 4.61 -2.98
N GLU A 200 -15.45 4.76 -3.88
CA GLU A 200 -15.22 3.83 -5.00
C GLU A 200 -14.29 2.65 -4.66
N TRP A 201 -14.37 2.13 -3.42
CA TRP A 201 -13.51 1.03 -2.98
C TRP A 201 -14.16 -0.34 -3.16
N GLU A 202 -13.38 -1.39 -3.38
CA GLU A 202 -13.87 -2.73 -3.75
C GLU A 202 -14.70 -3.43 -2.67
N ILE A 203 -14.55 -3.08 -1.40
CA ILE A 203 -15.28 -3.69 -0.29
C ILE A 203 -16.40 -2.76 0.15
N PHE A 204 -17.65 -3.10 -0.24
CA PHE A 204 -18.82 -2.26 0.02
C PHE A 204 -19.86 -2.90 0.92
N ASP A 205 -19.93 -4.24 1.01
CA ASP A 205 -21.00 -4.93 1.70
C ASP A 205 -20.53 -5.69 2.94
N ASN A 206 -21.47 -5.97 3.83
CA ASN A 206 -21.25 -6.66 5.09
C ASN A 206 -20.68 -8.07 4.91
N ALA A 207 -21.05 -8.79 3.83
CA ALA A 207 -20.56 -10.14 3.59
C ALA A 207 -19.06 -10.14 3.24
N ARG A 208 -18.63 -9.22 2.39
CA ARG A 208 -17.22 -9.05 2.02
C ARG A 208 -16.37 -8.59 3.19
N LEU A 209 -16.88 -7.66 4.01
CA LEU A 209 -16.20 -7.21 5.22
C LEU A 209 -16.01 -8.37 6.22
N LYS A 210 -17.04 -9.19 6.46
CA LYS A 210 -16.93 -10.40 7.30
C LYS A 210 -15.94 -11.40 6.74
N ALA A 211 -15.93 -11.62 5.42
CA ALA A 211 -14.98 -12.51 4.75
C ALA A 211 -13.54 -11.99 4.87
N PHE A 212 -13.34 -10.69 4.72
CA PHE A 212 -12.04 -10.05 4.93
C PHE A 212 -11.53 -10.26 6.36
N ALA A 213 -12.34 -9.95 7.37
CA ALA A 213 -11.97 -10.14 8.77
C ALA A 213 -11.63 -11.61 9.10
N SER A 214 -12.41 -12.55 8.54
CA SER A 214 -12.16 -13.98 8.71
C SER A 214 -10.83 -14.40 8.10
N ARG A 215 -10.51 -13.93 6.88
CA ARG A 215 -9.24 -14.24 6.21
C ARG A 215 -8.04 -13.67 6.96
N ALA A 216 -8.12 -12.43 7.44
CA ALA A 216 -7.05 -11.82 8.22
C ALA A 216 -6.75 -12.63 9.49
N ARG A 217 -7.78 -13.07 10.21
CA ARG A 217 -7.63 -13.90 11.41
C ARG A 217 -7.19 -15.35 11.15
N GLN A 218 -7.46 -15.88 9.96
CA GLN A 218 -6.90 -17.17 9.53
C GLN A 218 -5.37 -17.09 9.36
N ALA A 219 -4.86 -15.98 8.83
CA ALA A 219 -3.41 -15.76 8.70
C ALA A 219 -2.73 -15.60 10.08
N ASN A 220 -3.36 -14.85 10.98
CA ASN A 220 -2.92 -14.71 12.38
C ASN A 220 -4.12 -14.38 13.28
N PRO A 221 -4.54 -15.31 14.19
CA PRO A 221 -5.66 -15.06 15.11
C PRO A 221 -5.50 -13.81 15.98
N GLY A 222 -4.26 -13.41 16.28
CA GLY A 222 -3.94 -12.22 17.07
C GLY A 222 -3.75 -10.94 16.26
N MET A 223 -3.98 -10.97 14.94
CA MET A 223 -3.86 -9.80 14.08
C MET A 223 -5.03 -8.83 14.32
N PRO A 224 -4.77 -7.56 14.67
CA PRO A 224 -5.82 -6.56 14.71
C PRO A 224 -6.41 -6.33 13.32
N VAL A 225 -7.73 -6.28 13.24
CA VAL A 225 -8.44 -6.08 11.97
C VAL A 225 -9.28 -4.81 12.04
N GLY A 226 -9.11 -3.94 11.06
CA GLY A 226 -9.81 -2.65 10.98
C GLY A 226 -10.51 -2.38 9.66
N ILE A 227 -11.33 -1.35 9.69
CA ILE A 227 -11.96 -0.76 8.49
C ILE A 227 -11.57 0.71 8.44
N GLN A 228 -11.14 1.18 7.27
CA GLN A 228 -11.08 2.61 6.98
C GLN A 228 -12.41 3.04 6.35
N VAL A 229 -13.06 3.99 6.98
CA VAL A 229 -14.34 4.54 6.53
C VAL A 229 -14.15 5.90 5.87
N ASN A 230 -14.76 6.08 4.69
CA ASN A 230 -14.59 7.27 3.87
C ASN A 230 -15.88 8.09 3.74
N ASP A 231 -17.05 7.46 3.73
CA ASP A 231 -18.35 8.14 3.73
C ASP A 231 -18.81 8.51 5.14
N ARG A 232 -19.67 9.53 5.24
CA ARG A 232 -20.11 10.04 6.56
C ARG A 232 -21.32 9.32 7.14
N ASP A 233 -21.91 8.37 6.42
CA ASP A 233 -23.03 7.54 6.83
C ASP A 233 -22.70 6.04 6.88
N TRP A 234 -21.42 5.67 6.77
CA TRP A 234 -20.91 4.30 6.82
C TRP A 234 -21.50 3.44 7.95
N PHE A 235 -21.78 4.04 9.10
CA PHE A 235 -22.32 3.34 10.27
C PHE A 235 -23.79 2.91 10.11
N ARG A 236 -24.46 3.37 9.04
CA ARG A 236 -25.80 2.90 8.63
C ARG A 236 -25.69 1.74 7.64
N GLU A 237 -24.63 1.70 6.86
CA GLU A 237 -24.39 0.69 5.83
C GLU A 237 -23.77 -0.59 6.43
N ILE A 238 -22.89 -0.44 7.41
CA ILE A 238 -22.27 -1.56 8.11
C ILE A 238 -23.10 -1.93 9.33
N ASP A 239 -23.71 -3.14 9.31
CA ASP A 239 -24.50 -3.63 10.42
C ASP A 239 -23.68 -3.88 11.70
N ALA A 240 -24.36 -3.94 12.85
CA ALA A 240 -23.72 -4.11 14.15
C ALA A 240 -22.95 -5.43 14.26
N GLU A 241 -23.45 -6.51 13.65
CA GLU A 241 -22.77 -7.81 13.65
C GLU A 241 -21.47 -7.76 12.86
N THR A 242 -21.48 -7.08 11.72
CA THR A 242 -20.27 -6.86 10.91
C THR A 242 -19.27 -5.99 11.65
N ARG A 243 -19.70 -4.86 12.24
CA ARG A 243 -18.84 -3.99 13.04
C ARG A 243 -18.14 -4.73 14.19
N ALA A 244 -18.85 -5.64 14.85
CA ALA A 244 -18.30 -6.46 15.93
C ALA A 244 -17.21 -7.45 15.49
N LYS A 245 -16.96 -7.61 14.19
CA LYS A 245 -15.84 -8.42 13.66
C LYS A 245 -14.54 -7.64 13.57
N PHE A 246 -14.56 -6.33 13.81
CA PHE A 246 -13.41 -5.45 13.68
C PHE A 246 -12.97 -4.91 15.04
N ASP A 247 -11.67 -4.80 15.22
CA ASP A 247 -11.06 -4.34 16.47
C ASP A 247 -11.01 -2.81 16.53
N TYR A 248 -11.05 -2.14 15.38
CA TYR A 248 -11.04 -0.68 15.27
C TYR A 248 -11.64 -0.18 13.97
N ILE A 249 -12.09 1.06 14.00
CA ILE A 249 -12.55 1.82 12.85
C ILE A 249 -11.67 3.06 12.71
N LEU A 250 -11.06 3.23 11.55
CA LEU A 250 -10.23 4.36 11.20
C LEU A 250 -11.00 5.24 10.21
N ALA A 251 -11.12 6.53 10.47
CA ALA A 251 -11.72 7.47 9.51
C ALA A 251 -10.66 8.38 8.89
N ASP A 252 -10.69 8.51 7.57
CA ASP A 252 -9.78 9.36 6.83
C ASP A 252 -10.36 10.76 6.64
N THR A 253 -9.54 11.79 6.90
CA THR A 253 -9.90 13.19 6.68
C THR A 253 -9.74 13.64 5.23
N MET A 254 -9.11 12.84 4.39
CA MET A 254 -8.66 13.25 3.04
C MET A 254 -9.72 13.11 1.95
N ILE A 255 -10.92 12.61 2.28
CA ILE A 255 -12.06 12.58 1.35
C ILE A 255 -13.16 13.47 1.92
N MET A 256 -13.37 14.64 1.32
CA MET A 256 -14.27 15.69 1.81
C MET A 256 -15.51 15.81 0.92
N GLY A 257 -16.45 14.87 1.09
CA GLY A 257 -17.71 14.85 0.33
C GLY A 257 -17.53 14.56 -1.15
N LYS A 258 -18.45 15.07 -1.97
CA LYS A 258 -18.50 14.84 -3.42
C LYS A 258 -18.26 16.13 -4.19
N LEU A 259 -17.65 16.01 -5.35
CA LEU A 259 -17.57 17.05 -6.37
C LEU A 259 -18.93 17.23 -7.09
N PRO A 260 -19.15 18.36 -7.81
CA PRO A 260 -20.39 18.59 -8.55
C PRO A 260 -20.73 17.49 -9.58
N ASP A 261 -19.73 16.79 -10.09
CA ASP A 261 -19.88 15.67 -11.03
C ASP A 261 -20.14 14.31 -10.34
N GLY A 262 -20.28 14.30 -9.00
CA GLY A 262 -20.58 13.12 -8.20
C GLY A 262 -19.35 12.32 -7.75
N ARG A 263 -18.17 12.62 -8.27
CA ARG A 263 -16.92 11.94 -7.81
C ARG A 263 -16.53 12.37 -6.40
N ASP A 264 -15.76 11.53 -5.72
CA ASP A 264 -15.21 11.86 -4.41
C ASP A 264 -14.27 13.06 -4.48
N ASN A 265 -14.42 14.02 -3.57
CA ASN A 265 -13.51 15.12 -3.41
C ASN A 265 -12.27 14.65 -2.62
N ARG A 266 -11.29 14.15 -3.36
CA ARG A 266 -10.02 13.61 -2.83
C ARG A 266 -9.01 14.72 -2.67
N LEU A 267 -8.70 15.08 -1.46
CA LEU A 267 -7.87 16.27 -1.16
C LEU A 267 -6.46 16.21 -1.76
N TRP A 268 -5.88 15.03 -1.95
CA TRP A 268 -4.59 14.86 -2.64
C TRP A 268 -4.65 15.12 -4.15
N MET A 269 -5.85 15.24 -4.72
CA MET A 269 -6.06 15.55 -6.13
C MET A 269 -6.41 17.03 -6.38
N VAL A 270 -6.64 17.81 -5.33
CA VAL A 270 -6.98 19.23 -5.42
C VAL A 270 -5.78 20.00 -5.96
N LYS A 271 -5.99 20.77 -7.05
CA LYS A 271 -4.95 21.54 -7.74
C LYS A 271 -5.04 23.04 -7.48
N THR A 272 -6.21 23.54 -7.16
CA THR A 272 -6.47 24.95 -6.88
C THR A 272 -7.47 25.10 -5.76
N VAL A 273 -7.33 26.13 -4.96
CA VAL A 273 -8.29 26.57 -3.94
C VAL A 273 -8.41 28.08 -4.07
N ASP A 274 -9.58 28.56 -4.46
CA ASP A 274 -9.79 29.99 -4.75
C ASP A 274 -9.90 30.82 -3.46
N ASP A 275 -10.52 30.28 -2.41
CA ASP A 275 -10.64 30.89 -1.11
C ASP A 275 -10.20 29.89 -0.01
N ALA A 276 -8.99 30.11 0.49
CA ALA A 276 -8.37 29.24 1.48
C ALA A 276 -9.09 29.30 2.83
N ASP A 277 -9.65 30.42 3.21
CA ASP A 277 -10.34 30.59 4.51
C ASP A 277 -11.70 29.90 4.48
N ALA A 278 -12.50 30.11 3.44
CA ALA A 278 -13.76 29.42 3.25
C ALA A 278 -13.56 27.89 3.13
N TRP A 279 -12.53 27.46 2.40
CA TRP A 279 -12.17 26.06 2.33
C TRP A 279 -11.84 25.48 3.70
N MET A 280 -11.05 26.21 4.49
CA MET A 280 -10.64 25.75 5.83
C MET A 280 -11.81 25.63 6.81
N GLU A 281 -12.80 26.54 6.73
CA GLU A 281 -14.02 26.41 7.54
C GLU A 281 -14.81 25.14 7.18
N CYS A 282 -14.95 24.84 5.88
CA CYS A 282 -15.59 23.60 5.43
C CYS A 282 -14.79 22.37 5.90
N TYR A 283 -13.46 22.43 5.84
CA TYR A 283 -12.60 21.33 6.26
C TYR A 283 -12.63 21.11 7.77
N MET A 284 -12.69 22.17 8.57
CA MET A 284 -12.90 22.07 10.02
C MET A 284 -14.24 21.42 10.34
N ALA A 285 -15.32 21.86 9.69
CA ALA A 285 -16.64 21.26 9.88
C ALA A 285 -16.64 19.76 9.54
N HIS A 286 -15.98 19.38 8.43
CA HIS A 286 -15.81 18.00 8.01
C HIS A 286 -15.04 17.16 9.06
N ASN A 287 -13.90 17.64 9.54
CA ASN A 287 -13.13 16.95 10.58
C ASN A 287 -13.91 16.81 11.89
N LEU A 288 -14.63 17.85 12.30
CA LEU A 288 -15.45 17.80 13.51
C LEU A 288 -16.63 16.84 13.37
N GLN A 289 -17.23 16.73 12.18
CA GLN A 289 -18.27 15.74 11.90
C GLN A 289 -17.73 14.29 12.01
N ILE A 290 -16.54 14.02 11.44
CA ILE A 290 -15.89 12.70 11.56
C ILE A 290 -15.74 12.31 13.05
N LEU A 291 -15.37 13.26 13.91
CA LEU A 291 -15.18 13.00 15.34
C LEU A 291 -16.49 12.77 16.12
N ASP A 292 -17.65 12.99 15.53
CA ASP A 292 -18.96 12.58 16.09
C ASP A 292 -19.34 11.13 15.73
N GLU A 293 -18.62 10.51 14.78
CA GLU A 293 -18.88 9.15 14.35
C GLU A 293 -18.23 8.14 15.32
N PRO A 294 -18.75 6.89 15.39
CA PRO A 294 -18.22 5.87 16.29
C PRO A 294 -16.90 5.27 15.75
N ILE A 295 -15.86 6.08 15.63
CA ILE A 295 -14.53 5.72 15.17
C ILE A 295 -13.54 5.54 16.31
N SER A 296 -12.45 4.85 16.04
CA SER A 296 -11.33 4.63 16.97
C SER A 296 -10.15 5.54 16.70
N ILE A 297 -9.87 5.83 15.43
CA ILE A 297 -8.68 6.55 14.98
C ILE A 297 -9.09 7.57 13.93
N LEU A 298 -8.61 8.81 14.09
CA LEU A 298 -8.65 9.84 13.06
C LEU A 298 -7.34 9.79 12.27
N ALA A 299 -7.41 9.35 11.03
CA ALA A 299 -6.25 9.29 10.15
C ALA A 299 -5.97 10.64 9.49
N ASN A 300 -4.70 10.86 9.14
CA ASN A 300 -4.25 12.07 8.46
C ASN A 300 -4.70 13.41 9.12
N PRO A 301 -4.68 13.53 10.44
CA PRO A 301 -5.13 14.77 11.09
C PRO A 301 -4.29 15.95 10.59
N THR A 302 -4.95 17.08 10.37
CA THR A 302 -4.36 18.33 9.86
C THR A 302 -3.78 18.28 8.44
N TYR A 303 -4.16 17.27 7.64
CA TYR A 303 -3.77 17.25 6.24
C TYR A 303 -4.20 18.53 5.52
N LEU A 304 -3.38 19.02 4.60
CA LEU A 304 -3.76 20.08 3.65
C LEU A 304 -3.39 19.63 2.23
N PRO A 305 -4.23 19.93 1.23
CA PRO A 305 -3.88 19.74 -0.17
C PRO A 305 -2.71 20.63 -0.58
N GLU A 306 -2.01 20.22 -1.62
CA GLU A 306 -0.77 20.86 -2.08
C GLU A 306 -0.87 22.38 -2.22
N PRO A 307 -1.93 22.99 -2.80
CA PRO A 307 -2.04 24.44 -2.93
C PRO A 307 -2.06 25.21 -1.60
N LEU A 308 -2.45 24.56 -0.51
CA LEU A 308 -2.56 25.18 0.82
C LEU A 308 -1.39 24.88 1.76
N THR A 309 -0.43 24.06 1.34
CA THR A 309 0.68 23.58 2.18
C THR A 309 1.53 24.72 2.73
N ALA A 310 1.75 25.78 1.94
CA ALA A 310 2.54 26.95 2.35
C ALA A 310 1.84 27.78 3.43
N GLU A 311 0.51 27.71 3.50
CA GLU A 311 -0.32 28.44 4.44
C GLU A 311 -0.69 27.65 5.70
N TYR A 312 -0.05 26.52 5.92
CA TYR A 312 -0.42 25.60 7.01
C TYR A 312 -0.55 26.30 8.37
N ASP A 313 0.45 27.10 8.76
CA ASP A 313 0.46 27.72 10.09
C ASP A 313 -0.56 28.86 10.24
N ARG A 314 -1.00 29.45 9.11
CA ARG A 314 -2.09 30.42 9.06
C ARG A 314 -3.45 29.72 9.15
N LEU A 315 -3.63 28.63 8.42
CA LEU A 315 -4.90 27.91 8.34
C LEU A 315 -5.13 27.04 9.58
N TRP A 316 -4.12 26.29 10.03
CA TRP A 316 -4.16 25.54 11.26
C TRP A 316 -3.75 26.41 12.46
N THR A 317 -4.63 27.35 12.84
CA THR A 317 -4.46 28.15 14.05
C THR A 317 -4.47 27.25 15.30
N GLU A 318 -3.92 27.75 16.39
CA GLU A 318 -3.94 27.00 17.66
C GLU A 318 -5.37 26.73 18.15
N ASP A 319 -6.29 27.65 17.96
CA ASP A 319 -7.71 27.47 18.34
C ASP A 319 -8.36 26.32 17.54
N ARG A 320 -8.13 26.25 16.23
CA ARG A 320 -8.62 25.14 15.39
C ARG A 320 -8.01 23.81 15.80
N MET A 321 -6.69 23.78 16.06
CA MET A 321 -6.02 22.59 16.57
C MET A 321 -6.62 22.14 17.92
N ARG A 322 -6.83 23.06 18.87
CA ARG A 322 -7.43 22.78 20.18
C ARG A 322 -8.85 22.24 20.07
N GLN A 323 -9.67 22.80 19.18
CA GLN A 323 -11.03 22.32 18.93
C GLN A 323 -11.02 20.85 18.44
N LEU A 324 -10.18 20.54 17.46
CA LEU A 324 -10.05 19.18 16.93
C LEU A 324 -9.59 18.21 18.01
N ILE A 325 -8.51 18.55 18.72
CA ILE A 325 -7.92 17.73 19.78
C ILE A 325 -8.90 17.53 20.94
N ALA A 326 -9.55 18.59 21.42
CA ALA A 326 -10.51 18.50 22.52
C ALA A 326 -11.65 17.53 22.18
N LYS A 327 -12.14 17.58 20.95
CA LYS A 327 -13.19 16.67 20.50
C LYS A 327 -12.71 15.24 20.39
N ALA A 328 -11.52 15.00 19.85
CA ALA A 328 -10.91 13.67 19.80
C ALA A 328 -10.72 13.10 21.21
N VAL A 329 -10.18 13.87 22.14
CA VAL A 329 -10.02 13.48 23.55
C VAL A 329 -11.36 13.16 24.21
N LYS A 330 -12.37 14.02 24.01
CA LYS A 330 -13.72 13.81 24.55
C LYS A 330 -14.32 12.47 24.12
N HIS A 331 -14.10 12.05 22.88
CA HIS A 331 -14.65 10.80 22.34
C HIS A 331 -13.68 9.61 22.45
N GLY A 332 -12.48 9.80 23.01
CA GLY A 332 -11.47 8.74 23.14
C GLY A 332 -10.88 8.28 21.79
N ILE A 333 -10.94 9.15 20.78
CA ILE A 333 -10.44 8.90 19.43
C ILE A 333 -8.94 9.20 19.38
N ALA A 334 -8.15 8.25 18.85
CA ALA A 334 -6.73 8.44 18.67
C ALA A 334 -6.42 9.35 17.48
N LEU A 335 -5.31 10.07 17.57
CA LEU A 335 -4.77 10.89 16.48
C LEU A 335 -3.59 10.16 15.85
N GLU A 336 -3.66 9.93 14.53
CA GLU A 336 -2.63 9.20 13.82
C GLU A 336 -1.34 10.03 13.67
N ILE A 337 -0.20 9.34 13.86
CA ILE A 337 1.13 9.77 13.43
C ILE A 337 1.52 8.93 12.23
N GLN A 338 1.34 9.47 11.03
CA GLN A 338 1.62 8.74 9.80
C GLN A 338 3.12 8.78 9.45
N ALA A 339 3.70 7.64 9.07
CA ALA A 339 5.12 7.52 8.75
C ALA A 339 5.53 8.33 7.50
N GLY A 340 4.73 8.27 6.44
CA GLY A 340 5.05 8.85 5.12
C GLY A 340 4.53 10.27 4.88
N SER A 341 3.97 10.94 5.88
CA SER A 341 3.35 12.26 5.73
C SER A 341 4.03 13.32 6.61
N PRO A 342 4.16 14.59 6.18
CA PRO A 342 4.60 15.66 7.05
C PRO A 342 3.54 16.06 8.08
N TYR A 343 2.34 15.49 8.01
CA TYR A 343 1.21 15.77 8.89
C TYR A 343 0.97 14.64 9.89
N PRO A 344 0.44 14.98 11.09
CA PRO A 344 0.31 16.33 11.67
C PRO A 344 1.67 16.94 11.99
N ARG A 345 1.78 18.30 11.91
CA ARG A 345 3.06 18.98 12.19
C ARG A 345 3.40 18.97 13.70
N PRO A 346 4.68 19.21 14.08
CA PRO A 346 5.14 19.14 15.47
C PRO A 346 4.33 19.98 16.45
N LYS A 347 3.90 21.20 16.08
CA LYS A 347 3.07 22.06 16.94
C LYS A 347 1.77 21.36 17.36
N PHE A 348 1.09 20.70 16.40
CA PHE A 348 -0.13 19.95 16.67
C PHE A 348 0.13 18.77 17.61
N LEU A 349 1.17 17.98 17.34
CA LEU A 349 1.51 16.81 18.16
C LEU A 349 1.82 17.19 19.62
N ARG A 350 2.56 18.28 19.83
CA ARG A 350 2.83 18.80 21.19
C ARG A 350 1.56 19.17 21.90
N LEU A 351 0.72 19.97 21.24
CA LEU A 351 -0.54 20.41 21.79
C LEU A 351 -1.48 19.23 22.10
N ALA A 352 -1.51 18.23 21.19
CA ALA A 352 -2.31 17.04 21.40
C ALA A 352 -1.85 16.26 22.65
N LYS A 353 -0.54 16.10 22.85
CA LYS A 353 0.00 15.48 24.06
C LYS A 353 -0.34 16.27 25.32
N GLU A 354 -0.15 17.58 25.30
CA GLU A 354 -0.47 18.47 26.44
C GLU A 354 -1.95 18.39 26.84
N MET A 355 -2.83 18.19 25.85
CA MET A 355 -4.27 18.02 26.05
C MET A 355 -4.71 16.58 26.39
N GLY A 356 -3.78 15.64 26.50
CA GLY A 356 -4.06 14.26 26.88
C GLY A 356 -4.63 13.38 25.77
N ALA A 357 -4.44 13.75 24.49
CA ALA A 357 -4.82 12.92 23.37
C ALA A 357 -4.04 11.60 23.34
N LYS A 358 -4.66 10.55 22.81
CA LYS A 358 -3.99 9.30 22.49
C LYS A 358 -3.49 9.31 21.05
N PHE A 359 -2.37 8.63 20.82
CA PHE A 359 -1.75 8.52 19.50
C PHE A 359 -1.84 7.10 18.98
N SER A 360 -1.97 6.99 17.66
CA SER A 360 -1.78 5.75 16.91
C SER A 360 -0.69 5.95 15.87
N PHE A 361 -0.09 4.86 15.41
CA PHE A 361 0.91 4.86 14.35
C PHE A 361 0.35 4.21 13.10
N GLY A 362 0.60 4.81 11.93
CA GLY A 362 0.13 4.30 10.66
C GLY A 362 1.14 4.53 9.54
N THR A 363 1.34 3.52 8.68
CA THR A 363 2.15 3.69 7.48
C THR A 363 1.35 4.21 6.30
N ASN A 364 0.04 4.01 6.32
CA ASN A 364 -0.83 4.19 5.15
C ASN A 364 -0.26 3.48 3.91
N ASN A 365 0.30 2.29 4.11
CA ASN A 365 0.77 1.46 3.02
C ASN A 365 -0.41 0.82 2.30
N PHE A 366 -0.47 1.04 1.00
CA PHE A 366 -1.43 0.44 0.07
C PHE A 366 -0.72 -0.31 -1.07
N ASP A 367 0.56 -0.52 -0.93
CA ASP A 367 1.43 -1.34 -1.78
C ASP A 367 2.51 -2.02 -0.93
N LEU A 368 3.46 -2.68 -1.58
CA LEU A 368 4.53 -3.42 -0.92
C LEU A 368 5.78 -2.58 -0.62
N THR A 369 5.78 -1.29 -0.92
CA THR A 369 6.93 -0.42 -0.68
C THR A 369 7.08 -0.14 0.80
N PRO A 370 8.20 -0.54 1.46
CA PRO A 370 8.43 -0.23 2.86
C PRO A 370 8.46 1.28 3.10
N LYS A 371 7.79 1.74 4.14
CA LYS A 371 7.86 3.14 4.57
C LYS A 371 9.00 3.33 5.56
N ASP A 372 9.63 4.49 5.51
CA ASP A 372 10.58 4.93 6.52
C ASP A 372 9.82 5.29 7.80
N LEU A 373 10.22 4.69 8.92
CA LEU A 373 9.60 4.88 10.24
C LEU A 373 10.34 5.90 11.12
N SER A 374 11.30 6.65 10.57
CA SER A 374 12.06 7.68 11.32
C SER A 374 11.13 8.70 11.99
N ARG A 375 10.04 9.07 11.34
CA ARG A 375 9.04 9.97 11.91
C ARG A 375 8.36 9.42 13.18
N TRP A 376 8.13 8.13 13.26
CA TRP A 376 7.60 7.51 14.50
C TRP A 376 8.62 7.59 15.62
N LEU A 377 9.89 7.25 15.31
CA LEU A 377 11.00 7.36 16.25
C LEU A 377 11.17 8.81 16.75
N GLU A 378 11.17 9.78 15.83
CA GLU A 378 11.23 11.21 16.17
C GLU A 378 10.08 11.63 17.07
N ALA A 379 8.83 11.29 16.74
CA ALA A 379 7.67 11.66 17.54
C ALA A 379 7.73 11.04 18.95
N ILE A 380 8.10 9.75 19.06
CA ILE A 380 8.22 9.05 20.34
C ILE A 380 9.28 9.70 21.22
N THR A 381 10.45 10.00 20.67
CA THR A 381 11.58 10.55 21.42
C THR A 381 11.37 12.03 21.76
N TRP A 382 10.97 12.83 20.77
CA TRP A 382 10.81 14.28 20.94
C TRP A 382 9.64 14.66 21.84
N LEU A 383 8.51 13.94 21.76
CA LEU A 383 7.37 14.14 22.65
C LEU A 383 7.53 13.39 23.97
N ASP A 384 8.54 12.56 24.15
CA ASP A 384 8.68 11.62 25.26
C ASP A 384 7.39 10.80 25.50
N LEU A 385 6.85 10.19 24.41
CA LEU A 385 5.65 9.38 24.51
C LEU A 385 5.90 8.14 25.37
N LYS A 386 4.89 7.74 26.12
CA LYS A 386 4.86 6.53 26.95
C LYS A 386 3.74 5.60 26.47
N GLY A 387 3.76 4.34 26.91
CA GLY A 387 2.68 3.41 26.59
C GLY A 387 1.29 3.94 26.96
N SER A 388 1.20 4.76 28.02
CA SER A 388 -0.03 5.43 28.41
C SER A 388 -0.53 6.49 27.41
N ASP A 389 0.32 7.01 26.53
CA ASP A 389 -0.04 7.97 25.48
C ASP A 389 -0.54 7.29 24.20
N ILE A 390 -0.30 5.98 24.09
CA ILE A 390 -0.64 5.22 22.89
C ILE A 390 -2.01 4.58 23.01
N TRP A 391 -2.78 4.69 21.95
CA TRP A 391 -4.08 4.06 21.86
C TRP A 391 -3.96 2.57 21.56
N THR A 392 -4.74 1.78 22.26
CA THR A 392 -4.95 0.34 21.97
C THR A 392 -6.38 -0.02 22.31
N PRO A 393 -7.03 -0.93 21.54
CA PRO A 393 -8.31 -1.48 21.94
C PRO A 393 -8.24 -2.10 23.34
N SER A 394 -9.33 -2.02 24.09
CA SER A 394 -9.41 -2.54 25.47
C SER A 394 -9.02 -4.03 25.57
N ASP A 395 -9.35 -4.80 24.52
CA ASP A 395 -9.15 -6.25 24.48
C ASP A 395 -7.71 -6.66 24.13
N LEU A 396 -6.90 -5.75 23.58
CA LEU A 396 -5.48 -5.97 23.30
C LEU A 396 -4.55 -5.57 24.46
N LYS A 397 -5.09 -5.03 25.54
CA LYS A 397 -4.33 -4.67 26.76
C LYS A 397 -3.98 -5.84 27.67
N ARG A 398 -4.21 -7.08 27.22
CA ARG A 398 -3.94 -8.30 28.01
C ARG A 398 -2.73 -9.06 27.54
#